data_5c30237e4c6bfc101fe212edcb88ec19
#
_entry.id   5c30237e4c6bfc101fe212edcb88ec19
#
_cell.length_a   1.000
_cell.length_b   1.000
_cell.length_c   1.000
_cell.angle_alpha   90.00
_cell.angle_beta   90.00
_cell.angle_gamma   90.00
#
_symmetry.space_group_name_H-M   'P 1'
#
loop_
_entity.id
_entity.type
_entity.pdbx_description
1 polymer ?
#
loop_
_entity_poly.entity_id
_entity_poly.type
_entity_poly.pdbx_seq_one_letter_code
_entity_poly.pdbx_strand_id
1 'polypeptide(L)'
;MWGELDVPMLGLEKDWHGAPLLPPAAYSLAMDDKRLWFIAHHRKAADLHPKARPGMFQAELWRHDVAELFIADPVSGRYFEFNLAPNGAWWSCEFTAPRVRAEETDIVMPEIATFSDMAPDGGWVAAMAIPLDLLKARLDFGKRTRMNVTMIVESPDQRFITAADLGSGEPDFHLPQRFPEIVLAPIAE
;
A
#
# COMPACT_ATOMS: atom_id res chain seq x y z
N MET A 1 22.36 0.38 -1.55
CA MET A 1 22.07 -0.32 -0.28
C MET A 1 20.86 0.33 0.36
N TRP A 2 19.85 -0.43 0.75
CA TRP A 2 18.59 0.09 1.32
C TRP A 2 18.76 0.86 2.63
N GLY A 3 19.83 0.63 3.38
CA GLY A 3 20.11 1.29 4.65
C GLY A 3 20.63 2.72 4.58
N GLU A 4 20.71 3.31 3.40
CA GLU A 4 21.21 4.69 3.20
C GLU A 4 20.12 5.65 2.70
N LEU A 5 18.89 5.16 2.42
CA LEU A 5 17.76 6.02 2.12
C LEU A 5 17.17 6.57 3.43
N ASP A 6 17.49 7.80 3.74
CA ASP A 6 16.86 8.55 4.84
C ASP A 6 15.46 9.02 4.40
N VAL A 7 14.54 8.05 4.27
CA VAL A 7 13.15 8.30 3.93
C VAL A 7 12.35 8.33 5.22
N PRO A 8 11.69 9.45 5.55
CA PRO A 8 10.90 9.53 6.77
C PRO A 8 9.77 8.49 6.76
N MET A 9 9.72 7.66 7.80
CA MET A 9 8.67 6.67 7.98
C MET A 9 7.56 7.24 8.87
N LEU A 10 6.31 7.09 8.43
CA LEU A 10 5.12 7.47 9.17
C LEU A 10 4.60 6.26 9.95
N GLY A 11 4.43 6.43 11.25
CA GLY A 11 3.99 5.37 12.15
C GLY A 11 2.48 5.12 12.05
N LEU A 12 2.09 3.86 12.11
CA LEU A 12 0.72 3.38 12.25
C LEU A 12 0.60 2.70 13.62
N GLU A 13 0.05 3.43 14.60
CA GLU A 13 0.12 3.07 16.02
C GLU A 13 -1.14 2.38 16.55
N LYS A 14 -2.22 2.40 15.78
CA LYS A 14 -3.54 1.87 16.18
C LYS A 14 -4.17 1.09 15.04
N ASP A 15 -4.96 0.10 15.41
CA ASP A 15 -5.81 -0.59 14.44
C ASP A 15 -7.13 0.18 14.19
N TRP A 16 -7.96 -0.39 13.32
CA TRP A 16 -9.26 0.15 12.94
C TRP A 16 -10.18 0.46 14.13
N HIS A 17 -10.12 -0.31 15.18
CA HIS A 17 -10.93 -0.14 16.38
C HIS A 17 -10.28 0.75 17.44
N GLY A 18 -9.11 1.32 17.12
CA GLY A 18 -8.35 2.21 18.01
C GLY A 18 -7.50 1.49 19.07
N ALA A 19 -7.40 0.15 19.00
CA ALA A 19 -6.51 -0.59 19.89
C ALA A 19 -5.05 -0.37 19.50
N PRO A 20 -4.13 -0.19 20.49
CA PRO A 20 -2.72 0.02 20.20
C PRO A 20 -2.10 -1.11 19.39
N LEU A 21 -1.33 -0.77 18.36
CA LEU A 21 -0.49 -1.71 17.62
C LEU A 21 0.93 -1.67 18.20
N LEU A 22 1.37 -2.77 18.78
CA LEU A 22 2.67 -2.89 19.46
C LEU A 22 3.46 -4.09 18.93
N PRO A 23 4.61 -3.88 18.28
CA PRO A 23 5.16 -2.59 17.84
C PRO A 23 4.31 -1.94 16.75
N PRO A 24 4.41 -0.62 16.55
CA PRO A 24 3.70 0.04 15.46
C PRO A 24 4.21 -0.44 14.10
N ALA A 25 3.33 -0.46 13.11
CA ALA A 25 3.72 -0.56 11.71
C ALA A 25 4.15 0.83 11.20
N ALA A 26 4.79 0.87 10.04
CA ALA A 26 5.21 2.13 9.44
C ALA A 26 5.19 2.05 7.91
N TYR A 27 5.03 3.21 7.28
CA TYR A 27 5.10 3.34 5.83
C TYR A 27 5.79 4.63 5.42
N SER A 28 6.19 4.67 4.17
CA SER A 28 6.62 5.90 3.50
C SER A 28 6.12 5.92 2.06
N LEU A 29 5.86 7.13 1.58
CA LEU A 29 5.60 7.41 0.17
C LEU A 29 6.64 8.43 -0.30
N ALA A 30 7.32 8.12 -1.37
CA ALA A 30 8.27 9.01 -2.01
C ALA A 30 8.05 9.01 -3.52
N MET A 31 8.47 10.06 -4.21
CA MET A 31 8.30 10.16 -5.65
C MET A 31 9.52 10.81 -6.27
N ASP A 32 10.02 10.21 -7.33
CA ASP A 32 11.00 10.81 -8.25
C ASP A 32 10.31 11.19 -9.58
N ASP A 33 11.08 11.52 -10.60
CA ASP A 33 10.56 11.92 -11.91
C ASP A 33 9.87 10.79 -12.70
N LYS A 34 10.06 9.52 -12.29
CA LYS A 34 9.58 8.34 -13.01
C LYS A 34 8.69 7.43 -12.19
N ARG A 35 8.84 7.42 -10.86
CA ARG A 35 8.23 6.42 -10.00
C ARG A 35 7.63 7.00 -8.73
N LEU A 36 6.54 6.41 -8.31
CA LEU A 36 6.03 6.49 -6.95
C LEU A 36 6.55 5.27 -6.19
N TRP A 37 7.21 5.53 -5.07
CA TRP A 37 7.73 4.51 -4.16
C TRP A 37 6.80 4.35 -2.99
N PHE A 38 6.34 3.15 -2.77
CA PHE A 38 5.58 2.74 -1.60
C PHE A 38 6.45 1.81 -0.76
N ILE A 39 6.73 2.18 0.48
CA ILE A 39 7.54 1.42 1.41
C ILE A 39 6.71 1.11 2.63
N ALA A 40 6.75 -0.13 3.09
CA ALA A 40 6.03 -0.61 4.27
C ALA A 40 6.96 -1.43 5.17
N HIS A 41 6.76 -1.32 6.47
CA HIS A 41 7.59 -1.98 7.46
C HIS A 41 6.77 -2.39 8.69
N HIS A 42 7.07 -3.56 9.23
CA HIS A 42 6.57 -4.00 10.54
C HIS A 42 7.62 -4.88 11.23
N ARG A 43 7.70 -4.79 12.57
CA ARG A 43 8.70 -5.52 13.36
C ARG A 43 8.24 -6.89 13.83
N LYS A 44 7.04 -7.33 13.49
CA LYS A 44 6.57 -8.70 13.76
C LYS A 44 6.73 -9.59 12.55
N ALA A 45 6.88 -10.87 12.82
CA ALA A 45 6.83 -11.89 11.78
C ALA A 45 5.48 -11.85 11.06
N ALA A 46 5.55 -12.00 9.74
CA ALA A 46 4.37 -11.94 8.90
C ALA A 46 3.87 -13.34 8.53
N ASP A 47 2.56 -13.50 8.48
CA ASP A 47 1.91 -14.61 7.80
C ASP A 47 1.83 -14.33 6.30
N LEU A 48 2.43 -15.18 5.48
CA LEU A 48 2.55 -14.99 4.04
C LEU A 48 1.57 -15.88 3.28
N HIS A 49 0.93 -15.33 2.25
CA HIS A 49 0.17 -16.12 1.31
C HIS A 49 1.04 -17.28 0.76
N PRO A 50 0.59 -18.56 0.81
CA PRO A 50 1.45 -19.73 0.55
C PRO A 50 2.03 -19.80 -0.87
N LYS A 51 1.40 -19.09 -1.83
CA LYS A 51 1.89 -18.97 -3.21
C LYS A 51 2.67 -17.69 -3.47
N ALA A 52 2.74 -16.77 -2.51
CA ALA A 52 3.49 -15.52 -2.68
C ALA A 52 4.97 -15.78 -2.86
N ARG A 53 5.56 -15.18 -3.88
CA ARG A 53 7.00 -15.26 -4.18
C ARG A 53 7.53 -13.86 -4.47
N PRO A 54 8.75 -13.54 -4.05
CA PRO A 54 9.36 -12.23 -4.30
C PRO A 54 9.26 -11.80 -5.77
N GLY A 55 8.81 -10.57 -6.00
CA GLY A 55 8.67 -10.00 -7.34
C GLY A 55 7.51 -10.53 -8.18
N MET A 56 6.76 -11.53 -7.70
CA MET A 56 5.71 -12.16 -8.48
C MET A 56 4.35 -11.55 -8.18
N PHE A 57 3.54 -11.43 -9.23
CA PHE A 57 2.13 -11.07 -9.13
C PHE A 57 1.34 -12.21 -8.51
N GLN A 58 0.58 -11.93 -7.45
CA GLN A 58 -0.21 -12.91 -6.71
C GLN A 58 -1.51 -12.28 -6.22
N ALA A 59 -2.64 -12.81 -6.64
CA ALA A 59 -3.95 -12.40 -6.13
C ALA A 59 -4.19 -12.89 -4.69
N GLU A 60 -5.19 -12.29 -4.05
CA GLU A 60 -5.68 -12.67 -2.71
C GLU A 60 -4.66 -12.45 -1.57
N LEU A 61 -3.69 -11.54 -1.74
CA LEU A 61 -2.73 -11.21 -0.69
C LEU A 61 -3.40 -10.69 0.59
N TRP A 62 -4.56 -10.02 0.48
CA TRP A 62 -5.34 -9.49 1.62
C TRP A 62 -5.87 -10.53 2.61
N ARG A 63 -5.77 -11.82 2.27
CA ARG A 63 -6.09 -12.92 3.20
C ARG A 63 -4.99 -13.21 4.20
N HIS A 64 -3.84 -12.56 4.04
CA HIS A 64 -2.63 -12.69 4.81
C HIS A 64 -2.09 -11.31 5.20
N ASP A 65 -0.91 -11.26 5.78
CA ASP A 65 -0.27 -9.98 6.08
C ASP A 65 0.14 -9.28 4.80
N VAL A 66 -0.29 -8.02 4.65
CA VAL A 66 -0.10 -7.22 3.45
C VAL A 66 -0.14 -5.74 3.78
N ALA A 67 0.64 -4.94 3.05
CA ALA A 67 0.49 -3.50 2.99
C ALA A 67 -0.21 -3.12 1.68
N GLU A 68 -1.12 -2.15 1.73
CA GLU A 68 -1.93 -1.74 0.59
C GLU A 68 -1.82 -0.24 0.38
N LEU A 69 -1.67 0.17 -0.87
CA LEU A 69 -1.71 1.56 -1.28
C LEU A 69 -2.91 1.78 -2.20
N PHE A 70 -3.78 2.68 -1.78
CA PHE A 70 -4.90 3.16 -2.59
C PHE A 70 -4.56 4.51 -3.18
N ILE A 71 -4.80 4.69 -4.49
CA ILE A 71 -4.58 5.93 -5.24
C ILE A 71 -5.86 6.28 -5.96
N ALA A 72 -6.49 7.39 -5.62
CA ALA A 72 -7.79 7.78 -6.15
C ALA A 72 -7.73 9.11 -6.92
N ASP A 73 -8.43 9.14 -8.05
CA ASP A 73 -8.75 10.35 -8.79
C ASP A 73 -10.09 10.92 -8.28
N PRO A 74 -10.07 12.08 -7.62
CA PRO A 74 -11.29 12.66 -7.05
C PRO A 74 -12.28 13.17 -8.10
N VAL A 75 -11.85 13.33 -9.36
CA VAL A 75 -12.71 13.84 -10.45
C VAL A 75 -13.54 12.72 -11.06
N SER A 76 -12.89 11.61 -11.41
CA SER A 76 -13.58 10.46 -12.00
C SER A 76 -14.15 9.49 -10.96
N GLY A 77 -13.66 9.52 -9.74
CA GLY A 77 -13.98 8.54 -8.70
C GLY A 77 -13.30 7.19 -8.89
N ARG A 78 -12.48 7.03 -9.94
CA ARG A 78 -11.68 5.84 -10.18
C ARG A 78 -10.54 5.76 -9.18
N TYR A 79 -10.12 4.55 -8.84
CA TYR A 79 -8.96 4.37 -7.98
C TYR A 79 -8.25 3.05 -8.26
N PHE A 80 -6.97 3.01 -7.90
CA PHE A 80 -6.15 1.81 -7.87
C PHE A 80 -5.96 1.32 -6.44
N GLU A 81 -5.86 0.02 -6.30
CA GLU A 81 -5.35 -0.68 -5.14
C GLU A 81 -4.09 -1.44 -5.56
N PHE A 82 -3.02 -1.26 -4.78
CA PHE A 82 -1.77 -1.98 -4.90
C PHE A 82 -1.50 -2.72 -3.60
N ASN A 83 -1.35 -4.02 -3.66
CA ASN A 83 -1.03 -4.87 -2.52
C ASN A 83 0.43 -5.29 -2.58
N LEU A 84 1.13 -5.14 -1.47
CA LEU A 84 2.54 -5.47 -1.29
C LEU A 84 2.69 -6.40 -0.09
N ALA A 85 2.99 -7.67 -0.37
CA ALA A 85 3.27 -8.64 0.69
C ALA A 85 4.66 -8.40 1.30
N PRO A 86 4.88 -8.80 2.56
CA PRO A 86 6.16 -8.66 3.25
C PRO A 86 7.37 -9.25 2.52
N ASN A 87 7.17 -10.28 1.70
CA ASN A 87 8.21 -10.91 0.88
C ASN A 87 8.36 -10.32 -0.53
N GLY A 88 7.67 -9.21 -0.83
CA GLY A 88 7.75 -8.54 -2.12
C GLY A 88 6.85 -9.13 -3.23
N ALA A 89 5.99 -10.09 -2.93
CA ALA A 89 4.90 -10.42 -3.86
C ALA A 89 3.91 -9.25 -3.91
N TRP A 90 3.27 -9.06 -5.06
CA TRP A 90 2.41 -7.90 -5.26
C TRP A 90 1.16 -8.21 -6.08
N TRP A 91 0.19 -7.33 -6.00
CA TRP A 91 -1.03 -7.37 -6.80
C TRP A 91 -1.54 -5.96 -7.06
N SER A 92 -2.31 -5.77 -8.13
CA SER A 92 -2.98 -4.50 -8.38
C SER A 92 -4.33 -4.68 -9.07
N CYS A 93 -5.25 -3.76 -8.79
CA CYS A 93 -6.56 -3.70 -9.40
C CYS A 93 -7.02 -2.25 -9.57
N GLU A 94 -7.68 -1.96 -10.68
CA GLU A 94 -8.36 -0.69 -10.91
C GLU A 94 -9.85 -0.85 -10.63
N PHE A 95 -10.43 0.17 -9.99
CA PHE A 95 -11.85 0.25 -9.66
C PHE A 95 -12.48 1.50 -10.25
N THR A 96 -13.71 1.37 -10.75
CA THR A 96 -14.53 2.48 -11.23
C THR A 96 -15.42 3.08 -10.16
N ALA A 97 -15.68 2.34 -9.10
CA ALA A 97 -16.43 2.73 -7.90
C ALA A 97 -16.02 1.81 -6.75
N PRO A 98 -16.40 2.10 -5.48
CA PRO A 98 -16.09 1.24 -4.35
C PRO A 98 -16.41 -0.24 -4.64
N ARG A 99 -15.36 -1.09 -4.64
CA ARG A 99 -15.41 -2.54 -4.91
C ARG A 99 -15.91 -2.94 -6.32
N VAL A 100 -16.08 -1.99 -7.25
CA VAL A 100 -16.46 -2.27 -8.63
C VAL A 100 -15.22 -2.21 -9.50
N ARG A 101 -14.71 -3.38 -9.90
CA ARG A 101 -13.53 -3.50 -10.75
C ARG A 101 -13.76 -2.84 -12.12
N ALA A 102 -12.73 -2.24 -12.67
CA ALA A 102 -12.76 -1.67 -14.02
C ALA A 102 -12.76 -2.75 -15.10
N GLU A 103 -12.12 -3.88 -14.83
CA GLU A 103 -11.99 -5.03 -15.73
C GLU A 103 -12.29 -6.33 -14.97
N GLU A 104 -12.72 -7.36 -15.69
CA GLU A 104 -13.01 -8.68 -15.10
C GLU A 104 -11.75 -9.39 -14.58
N THR A 105 -10.61 -9.11 -15.20
CA THR A 105 -9.31 -9.69 -14.84
C THR A 105 -8.47 -8.73 -14.02
N ASP A 106 -7.59 -9.27 -13.21
CA ASP A 106 -6.60 -8.49 -12.49
C ASP A 106 -5.63 -7.79 -13.45
N ILE A 107 -5.21 -6.58 -13.10
CA ILE A 107 -4.30 -5.80 -13.93
C ILE A 107 -2.87 -6.08 -13.50
N VAL A 108 -2.13 -6.80 -14.34
CA VAL A 108 -0.68 -6.93 -14.19
C VAL A 108 -0.04 -5.70 -14.84
N MET A 109 0.32 -4.71 -14.03
CA MET A 109 1.02 -3.53 -14.55
C MET A 109 2.45 -3.88 -14.89
N PRO A 110 2.89 -3.64 -16.15
CA PRO A 110 4.29 -3.83 -16.50
C PRO A 110 5.18 -2.85 -15.73
N GLU A 111 6.45 -3.22 -15.57
CA GLU A 111 7.48 -2.37 -14.93
C GLU A 111 7.28 -2.05 -13.44
N ILE A 112 6.30 -2.62 -12.75
CA ILE A 112 6.30 -2.62 -11.30
C ILE A 112 7.48 -3.46 -10.83
N ALA A 113 8.29 -2.86 -9.96
CA ALA A 113 9.40 -3.55 -9.29
C ALA A 113 9.14 -3.57 -7.79
N THR A 114 9.42 -4.69 -7.14
CA THR A 114 9.31 -4.82 -5.70
C THR A 114 10.63 -5.29 -5.09
N PHE A 115 10.83 -4.94 -3.84
CA PHE A 115 11.98 -5.29 -3.04
C PHE A 115 11.50 -5.66 -1.66
N SER A 116 12.21 -6.58 -1.00
CA SER A 116 11.88 -6.95 0.38
C SER A 116 13.12 -7.43 1.12
N ASP A 117 13.13 -7.20 2.42
CA ASP A 117 14.09 -7.77 3.33
C ASP A 117 13.34 -8.24 4.58
N MET A 118 13.64 -9.46 5.01
CA MET A 118 13.03 -10.09 6.18
C MET A 118 14.12 -10.42 7.18
N ALA A 119 14.05 -9.78 8.34
CA ALA A 119 15.00 -9.99 9.42
C ALA A 119 14.82 -11.37 10.07
N PRO A 120 15.89 -11.92 10.71
CA PRO A 120 15.82 -13.22 11.40
C PRO A 120 14.80 -13.29 12.55
N ASP A 121 14.46 -12.16 13.15
CA ASP A 121 13.43 -12.03 14.18
C ASP A 121 12.01 -11.94 13.62
N GLY A 122 11.88 -11.99 12.29
CA GLY A 122 10.61 -11.95 11.55
C GLY A 122 10.15 -10.55 11.15
N GLY A 123 10.81 -9.48 11.62
CA GLY A 123 10.55 -8.13 11.13
C GLY A 123 10.82 -8.03 9.63
N TRP A 124 10.11 -7.13 8.94
CA TRP A 124 10.21 -7.00 7.49
C TRP A 124 10.13 -5.56 7.02
N VAL A 125 10.75 -5.31 5.89
CA VAL A 125 10.54 -4.12 5.07
C VAL A 125 10.28 -4.56 3.63
N ALA A 126 9.29 -3.97 3.00
CA ALA A 126 9.00 -4.19 1.59
C ALA A 126 8.79 -2.85 0.89
N ALA A 127 9.16 -2.79 -0.38
CA ALA A 127 8.99 -1.59 -1.20
C ALA A 127 8.48 -1.96 -2.59
N MET A 128 7.63 -1.10 -3.15
CA MET A 128 7.09 -1.18 -4.49
C MET A 128 7.41 0.11 -5.24
N ALA A 129 7.94 0.00 -6.44
CA ALA A 129 8.17 1.11 -7.36
C ALA A 129 7.10 1.07 -8.47
N ILE A 130 6.22 2.05 -8.48
CA ILE A 130 5.08 2.16 -9.41
C ILE A 130 5.42 3.22 -10.47
N PRO A 131 5.46 2.89 -11.77
CA PRO A 131 5.73 3.85 -12.82
C PRO A 131 4.67 4.96 -12.88
N LEU A 132 5.10 6.21 -12.85
CA LEU A 132 4.20 7.37 -12.90
C LEU A 132 3.42 7.46 -14.20
N ASP A 133 4.01 7.05 -15.32
CA ASP A 133 3.34 7.10 -16.62
C ASP A 133 2.14 6.14 -16.68
N LEU A 134 2.21 5.00 -15.99
CA LEU A 134 1.07 4.08 -15.87
C LEU A 134 -0.06 4.69 -15.05
N LEU A 135 0.25 5.39 -13.95
CA LEU A 135 -0.75 6.09 -13.15
C LEU A 135 -1.39 7.24 -13.94
N LYS A 136 -0.57 8.06 -14.61
CA LYS A 136 -1.04 9.20 -15.42
C LYS A 136 -1.87 8.79 -16.63
N ALA A 137 -1.63 7.61 -17.17
CA ALA A 137 -2.40 7.10 -18.31
C ALA A 137 -3.85 6.70 -17.93
N ARG A 138 -4.11 6.46 -16.63
CA ARG A 138 -5.40 5.94 -16.15
C ARG A 138 -6.11 6.82 -15.14
N LEU A 139 -5.38 7.68 -14.43
CA LEU A 139 -5.89 8.61 -13.43
C LEU A 139 -5.42 10.03 -13.76
N ASP A 140 -6.17 11.04 -13.35
CA ASP A 140 -5.69 12.42 -13.30
C ASP A 140 -4.71 12.56 -12.12
N PHE A 141 -3.53 11.94 -12.29
CA PHE A 141 -2.50 11.88 -11.27
C PHE A 141 -1.77 13.21 -11.12
N GLY A 142 -1.91 13.86 -9.98
CA GLY A 142 -1.29 15.16 -9.71
C GLY A 142 -1.72 15.76 -8.37
N LYS A 143 -1.87 17.08 -8.33
CA LYS A 143 -2.10 17.84 -7.09
C LYS A 143 -3.38 17.49 -6.33
N ARG A 144 -4.38 16.90 -6.99
CA ARG A 144 -5.65 16.52 -6.36
C ARG A 144 -5.78 15.03 -6.14
N THR A 145 -4.77 14.27 -6.47
CA THR A 145 -4.74 12.82 -6.21
C THR A 145 -4.91 12.57 -4.73
N ARG A 146 -5.72 11.60 -4.39
CA ARG A 146 -5.95 11.15 -3.02
C ARG A 146 -5.30 9.81 -2.80
N MET A 147 -4.66 9.65 -1.65
CA MET A 147 -4.01 8.38 -1.32
C MET A 147 -4.32 7.95 0.11
N ASN A 148 -4.35 6.65 0.31
CA ASN A 148 -4.36 6.06 1.63
C ASN A 148 -3.46 4.83 1.67
N VAL A 149 -2.81 4.63 2.80
CA VAL A 149 -2.07 3.41 3.10
C VAL A 149 -2.83 2.63 4.16
N THR A 150 -2.99 1.35 3.92
CA THR A 150 -3.59 0.41 4.86
C THR A 150 -2.66 -0.78 5.06
N MET A 151 -2.86 -1.49 6.15
CA MET A 151 -2.17 -2.75 6.40
C MET A 151 -3.11 -3.75 7.04
N ILE A 152 -2.95 -5.00 6.67
CA ILE A 152 -3.49 -6.16 7.36
C ILE A 152 -2.30 -6.90 7.96
N VAL A 153 -2.30 -7.09 9.27
CA VAL A 153 -1.21 -7.74 10.01
C VAL A 153 -1.75 -8.73 11.03
N GLU A 154 -0.85 -9.55 11.57
CA GLU A 154 -1.15 -10.53 12.62
C GLU A 154 -2.16 -11.62 12.18
N SER A 155 -2.13 -11.99 10.89
CA SER A 155 -2.94 -13.11 10.39
C SER A 155 -2.58 -14.42 11.14
N PRO A 156 -3.55 -15.32 11.40
CA PRO A 156 -4.95 -15.31 10.90
C PRO A 156 -5.92 -14.42 11.68
N ASP A 157 -5.56 -13.89 12.84
CA ASP A 157 -6.40 -13.01 13.67
C ASP A 157 -6.31 -11.55 13.21
N GLN A 158 -6.48 -11.32 11.93
CA GLN A 158 -6.21 -10.08 11.21
C GLN A 158 -6.54 -8.80 11.97
N ARG A 159 -5.57 -7.90 12.06
CA ARG A 159 -5.76 -6.52 12.48
C ARG A 159 -5.70 -5.59 11.28
N PHE A 160 -6.69 -4.75 11.15
CA PHE A 160 -6.85 -3.80 10.04
C PHE A 160 -6.36 -2.42 10.48
N ILE A 161 -5.48 -1.82 9.69
CA ILE A 161 -4.82 -0.55 10.01
C ILE A 161 -4.99 0.39 8.83
N THR A 162 -5.22 1.66 9.08
CA THR A 162 -5.34 2.69 8.05
C THR A 162 -4.65 3.97 8.47
N ALA A 163 -3.99 4.62 7.52
CA ALA A 163 -3.35 5.93 7.76
C ALA A 163 -4.38 7.06 7.82
N ALA A 164 -5.45 6.99 7.03
CA ALA A 164 -6.53 7.95 7.03
C ALA A 164 -7.65 7.52 7.99
N ASP A 165 -8.38 8.49 8.55
CA ASP A 165 -9.64 8.21 9.24
C ASP A 165 -10.73 7.85 8.22
N LEU A 166 -11.00 6.57 8.09
CA LEU A 166 -12.05 6.05 7.22
C LEU A 166 -13.40 5.87 7.92
N GLY A 167 -13.48 6.17 9.24
CA GLY A 167 -14.69 6.07 10.04
C GLY A 167 -14.66 4.91 11.02
N SER A 168 -15.85 4.45 11.41
CA SER A 168 -16.05 3.39 12.41
C SER A 168 -16.95 2.29 11.85
N GLY A 169 -17.09 1.20 12.60
CA GLY A 169 -17.85 0.02 12.20
C GLY A 169 -16.92 -1.10 11.73
N GLU A 170 -17.43 -1.94 10.85
CA GLU A 170 -16.61 -3.01 10.23
C GLU A 170 -15.53 -2.39 9.33
N PRO A 171 -14.32 -2.97 9.32
CA PRO A 171 -13.24 -2.47 8.48
C PRO A 171 -13.60 -2.46 6.99
N ASP A 172 -13.48 -1.29 6.37
CA ASP A 172 -13.66 -1.10 4.93
C ASP A 172 -12.66 -0.08 4.38
N PHE A 173 -11.70 -0.55 3.60
CA PHE A 173 -10.68 0.30 3.00
C PHE A 173 -11.13 0.95 1.67
N HIS A 174 -12.22 0.48 1.05
CA HIS A 174 -12.70 0.96 -0.25
C HIS A 174 -13.56 2.23 -0.14
N LEU A 175 -13.03 3.25 0.52
CA LEU A 175 -13.68 4.55 0.74
C LEU A 175 -12.87 5.70 0.11
N PRO A 176 -12.67 5.73 -1.24
CA PRO A 176 -11.76 6.67 -1.89
C PRO A 176 -12.13 8.14 -1.64
N GLN A 177 -13.40 8.44 -1.35
CA GLN A 177 -13.87 9.80 -1.01
C GLN A 177 -13.32 10.29 0.35
N ARG A 178 -12.84 9.39 1.22
CA ARG A 178 -12.27 9.72 2.53
C ARG A 178 -10.74 9.79 2.54
N PHE A 179 -10.10 9.42 1.44
CA PHE A 179 -8.65 9.51 1.35
C PHE A 179 -8.21 10.97 1.33
N PRO A 180 -7.13 11.33 2.06
CA PRO A 180 -6.58 12.68 2.01
C PRO A 180 -5.99 13.00 0.65
N GLU A 181 -6.08 14.26 0.24
CA GLU A 181 -5.31 14.76 -0.91
C GLU A 181 -3.82 14.76 -0.56
N ILE A 182 -2.98 14.32 -1.50
CA ILE A 182 -1.54 14.35 -1.31
C ILE A 182 -0.99 15.76 -1.50
N VAL A 183 -0.04 16.11 -0.66
CA VAL A 183 0.77 17.32 -0.84
C VAL A 183 2.16 16.87 -1.27
N LEU A 184 2.52 17.20 -2.51
CA LEU A 184 3.88 16.95 -3.00
C LEU A 184 4.82 17.99 -2.38
N ALA A 185 5.65 17.55 -1.45
CA ALA A 185 6.72 18.37 -0.90
C ALA A 185 8.02 18.11 -1.69
N PRO A 186 8.82 19.15 -1.98
CA PRO A 186 10.14 18.92 -2.53
C PRO A 186 10.98 18.14 -1.52
N ILE A 187 11.84 17.26 -2.04
CA ILE A 187 12.88 16.62 -1.22
C ILE A 187 13.79 17.75 -0.73
N ALA A 188 13.99 17.86 0.59
CA ALA A 188 14.99 18.80 1.13
C ALA A 188 16.37 18.40 0.61
N GLU A 189 17.09 19.36 0.01
CA GLU A 189 18.47 19.18 -0.44
C GLU A 189 19.42 18.99 0.73
#